data_e1d97b39df9dea212b4d9212d76c9098
#
_entry.id   e1d97b39df9dea212b4d9212d76c9098
#
_cell.length_a   1.000
_cell.length_b   1.000
_cell.length_c   1.000
_cell.angle_alpha   90.00
_cell.angle_beta   90.00
_cell.angle_gamma   90.00
#
_symmetry.space_group_name_H-M   'P 1'
#
loop_
_entity.id
_entity.type
_entity.pdbx_description
1 polymer ?
#
loop_
_entity_poly.entity_id
_entity_poly.type
_entity_poly.pdbx_seq_one_letter_code
_entity_poly.pdbx_strand_id
1 'polypeptide(L)'
;METNRNDLFVQRDMGIYIHIPFCKQKCIYCDFPAYQNLEEYYDTYLYALVQEMIMFGDAYPKSRTKLVDTVYFGGGTPTELSLLQLEEILNTIKSNYNVSPDCQFTIESNPGEVDQAYLKGLHKLGFSRISFGVQTFNDKSLVSLHRSHNREDAINAVQWAFKEGFQDINIDLIYGLPNQTTDEINKNLDIVSTLPINHISTYGLQVEQGTRLYHLVDKGVISLPDESTEDTMYDMMMQGIQDLGFERYEISNFAKDKAYSKHNLKYWQYCDYLGFGAGAHSFFDGVRRANNRNVMPYARKIDCFEFPVVDEEVIDSKRAREDYCFLSLRTKWGINTVDFANRFNIRLEDIYGSILDNLIEKNLIIQDGDLYYLTPEGAKHGNYVFSQFIKE
;
A
#
# COMPACT_ATOMS: atom_id res chain seq x y z
N MET A 1 -10.37 12.82 25.96
CA MET A 1 -11.00 11.51 25.81
C MET A 1 -9.90 10.55 25.43
N GLU A 2 -9.47 9.71 26.32
CA GLU A 2 -8.52 8.63 26.03
C GLU A 2 -9.19 7.67 25.04
N THR A 3 -8.80 7.76 23.78
CA THR A 3 -9.20 6.77 22.78
C THR A 3 -8.53 5.46 23.16
N ASN A 4 -9.35 4.46 23.39
CA ASN A 4 -8.94 3.11 23.77
C ASN A 4 -7.95 2.60 22.70
N ARG A 5 -6.65 2.70 22.97
CA ARG A 5 -5.56 2.30 22.06
C ARG A 5 -5.58 0.80 21.75
N ASN A 6 -6.37 0.03 22.51
CA ASN A 6 -6.50 -1.42 22.36
C ASN A 6 -7.42 -1.86 21.22
N ASP A 7 -8.31 -0.99 20.71
CA ASP A 7 -9.31 -1.39 19.70
C ASP A 7 -8.70 -1.77 18.35
N LEU A 8 -7.53 -1.25 18.00
CA LEU A 8 -6.84 -1.57 16.72
C LEU A 8 -6.08 -2.91 16.74
N PHE A 9 -5.76 -3.44 17.92
CA PHE A 9 -5.01 -4.70 18.08
C PHE A 9 -5.90 -5.94 18.16
N VAL A 10 -7.22 -5.79 18.26
CA VAL A 10 -8.15 -6.90 18.54
C VAL A 10 -8.76 -7.51 17.29
N GLN A 11 -8.88 -6.76 16.18
CA GLN A 11 -9.45 -7.27 14.93
C GLN A 11 -8.36 -7.92 14.07
N ARG A 12 -8.15 -9.22 14.24
CA ARG A 12 -7.28 -10.07 13.40
C ARG A 12 -8.03 -10.59 12.16
N ASP A 13 -8.89 -9.75 11.59
CA ASP A 13 -9.60 -10.08 10.38
C ASP A 13 -8.65 -10.08 9.18
N MET A 14 -9.02 -10.80 8.14
CA MET A 14 -8.18 -11.02 6.97
C MET A 14 -8.42 -9.94 5.91
N GLY A 15 -7.34 -9.55 5.20
CA GLY A 15 -7.44 -8.73 4.01
C GLY A 15 -7.45 -9.56 2.72
N ILE A 16 -8.06 -9.05 1.66
CA ILE A 16 -7.91 -9.57 0.29
C ILE A 16 -7.31 -8.47 -0.59
N TYR A 17 -6.19 -8.77 -1.26
CA TYR A 17 -5.56 -7.93 -2.26
C TYR A 17 -5.78 -8.52 -3.65
N ILE A 18 -6.27 -7.70 -4.57
CA ILE A 18 -6.45 -8.05 -5.99
C ILE A 18 -5.45 -7.27 -6.82
N HIS A 19 -4.55 -7.98 -7.48
CA HIS A 19 -3.57 -7.37 -8.38
C HIS A 19 -4.12 -7.29 -9.79
N ILE A 20 -4.17 -6.07 -10.35
CA ILE A 20 -4.55 -5.84 -11.75
C ILE A 20 -3.31 -5.32 -12.47
N PRO A 21 -2.63 -6.14 -13.28
CA PRO A 21 -1.31 -5.83 -13.84
C PRO A 21 -1.33 -4.94 -15.09
N PHE A 22 -2.43 -4.25 -15.37
CA PHE A 22 -2.61 -3.49 -16.60
C PHE A 22 -2.46 -2.00 -16.39
N CYS A 23 -1.82 -1.32 -17.35
CA CYS A 23 -1.70 0.14 -17.40
C CYS A 23 -1.81 0.60 -18.85
N LYS A 24 -2.48 1.70 -19.12
CA LYS A 24 -2.41 2.38 -20.42
C LYS A 24 -0.98 2.84 -20.74
N GLN A 25 -0.31 3.38 -19.72
CA GLN A 25 1.04 3.90 -19.85
C GLN A 25 1.88 3.52 -18.64
N LYS A 26 3.07 2.94 -18.86
CA LYS A 26 3.99 2.60 -17.77
C LYS A 26 4.89 3.79 -17.44
N CYS A 27 4.88 4.21 -16.16
CA CYS A 27 5.76 5.26 -15.66
C CYS A 27 7.22 4.82 -15.67
N ILE A 28 8.16 5.76 -15.87
CA ILE A 28 9.59 5.43 -16.01
C ILE A 28 10.23 4.88 -14.72
N TYR A 29 9.63 5.16 -13.54
CA TYR A 29 10.12 4.76 -12.23
C TYR A 29 9.48 3.47 -11.70
N CYS A 30 8.41 2.96 -12.36
CA CYS A 30 7.59 1.88 -11.83
C CYS A 30 8.27 0.52 -11.97
N ASP A 31 8.50 -0.18 -10.85
CA ASP A 31 9.01 -1.55 -10.76
C ASP A 31 7.92 -2.59 -10.50
N PHE A 32 6.67 -2.16 -10.25
CA PHE A 32 5.56 -3.07 -10.04
C PHE A 32 5.32 -3.98 -11.26
N PRO A 33 4.74 -5.18 -11.06
CA PRO A 33 4.27 -6.04 -12.14
C PRO A 33 3.10 -5.39 -12.88
N ALA A 34 3.40 -4.39 -13.70
CA ALA A 34 2.46 -3.60 -14.47
C ALA A 34 2.89 -3.55 -15.94
N TYR A 35 1.96 -3.81 -16.84
CA TYR A 35 2.21 -4.00 -18.26
C TYR A 35 1.25 -3.18 -19.10
N GLN A 36 1.75 -2.62 -20.21
CA GLN A 36 0.96 -1.90 -21.20
C GLN A 36 0.75 -2.75 -22.45
N ASN A 37 -0.25 -2.40 -23.25
CA ASN A 37 -0.60 -3.06 -24.52
C ASN A 37 -0.92 -4.56 -24.34
N LEU A 38 -1.68 -4.91 -23.32
CA LEU A 38 -2.14 -6.26 -23.01
C LEU A 38 -3.68 -6.38 -23.00
N GLU A 39 -4.39 -5.49 -23.68
CA GLU A 39 -5.87 -5.44 -23.69
C GLU A 39 -6.46 -6.76 -24.21
N GLU A 40 -5.80 -7.44 -25.14
CA GLU A 40 -6.21 -8.74 -25.68
C GLU A 40 -6.21 -9.87 -24.64
N TYR A 41 -5.50 -9.68 -23.52
CA TYR A 41 -5.40 -10.68 -22.45
C TYR A 41 -6.30 -10.40 -21.24
N TYR A 42 -7.09 -9.33 -21.24
CA TYR A 42 -7.92 -8.97 -20.08
C TYR A 42 -8.88 -10.10 -19.72
N ASP A 43 -9.64 -10.64 -20.67
CA ASP A 43 -10.62 -11.70 -20.41
C ASP A 43 -9.94 -13.00 -19.95
N THR A 44 -8.79 -13.37 -20.56
CA THR A 44 -8.01 -14.53 -20.14
C THR A 44 -7.49 -14.36 -18.72
N TYR A 45 -7.01 -13.17 -18.39
CA TYR A 45 -6.52 -12.85 -17.06
C TYR A 45 -7.63 -12.88 -16.01
N LEU A 46 -8.76 -12.26 -16.32
CA LEU A 46 -9.91 -12.21 -15.41
C LEU A 46 -10.47 -13.58 -15.12
N TYR A 47 -10.61 -14.42 -16.15
CA TYR A 47 -10.98 -15.81 -15.95
C TYR A 47 -10.02 -16.52 -14.99
N ALA A 48 -8.70 -16.40 -15.22
CA ALA A 48 -7.71 -17.02 -14.35
C ALA A 48 -7.76 -16.47 -12.92
N LEU A 49 -7.97 -15.16 -12.73
CA LEU A 49 -8.10 -14.52 -11.42
C LEU A 49 -9.31 -15.06 -10.64
N VAL A 50 -10.47 -15.16 -11.31
CA VAL A 50 -11.69 -15.74 -10.73
C VAL A 50 -11.45 -17.20 -10.33
N GLN A 51 -10.85 -18.02 -11.20
CA GLN A 51 -10.54 -19.41 -10.90
C GLN A 51 -9.53 -19.55 -9.74
N GLU A 52 -8.50 -18.70 -9.66
CA GLU A 52 -7.55 -18.71 -8.54
C GLU A 52 -8.27 -18.52 -7.20
N MET A 53 -9.17 -17.52 -7.11
CA MET A 53 -9.93 -17.26 -5.88
C MET A 53 -10.78 -18.46 -5.45
N ILE A 54 -11.44 -19.13 -6.40
CA ILE A 54 -12.27 -20.32 -6.15
C ILE A 54 -11.38 -21.48 -5.69
N MET A 55 -10.33 -21.79 -6.45
CA MET A 55 -9.37 -22.87 -6.16
C MET A 55 -8.72 -22.69 -4.78
N PHE A 56 -8.33 -21.44 -4.43
CA PHE A 56 -7.72 -21.18 -3.14
C PHE A 56 -8.70 -21.44 -1.98
N GLY A 57 -9.93 -20.97 -2.12
CA GLY A 57 -10.97 -21.21 -1.12
C GLY A 57 -11.28 -22.71 -0.93
N ASP A 58 -11.25 -23.50 -2.01
CA ASP A 58 -11.45 -24.96 -1.96
C ASP A 58 -10.26 -25.68 -1.31
N ALA A 59 -9.04 -25.30 -1.67
CA ALA A 59 -7.82 -25.90 -1.13
C ALA A 59 -7.56 -25.52 0.34
N TYR A 60 -7.96 -24.31 0.73
CA TYR A 60 -7.75 -23.78 2.08
C TYR A 60 -9.07 -23.33 2.73
N PRO A 61 -9.96 -24.25 3.18
CA PRO A 61 -11.30 -23.92 3.70
C PRO A 61 -11.31 -22.92 4.86
N LYS A 62 -10.24 -22.84 5.63
CA LYS A 62 -10.03 -21.84 6.69
C LYS A 62 -10.15 -20.41 6.16
N SER A 63 -9.72 -20.15 4.91
CA SER A 63 -9.77 -18.84 4.28
C SER A 63 -11.20 -18.39 4.02
N ARG A 64 -12.14 -19.33 3.77
CA ARG A 64 -13.56 -19.01 3.57
C ARG A 64 -14.32 -18.66 4.84
N THR A 65 -13.82 -19.10 5.99
CA THR A 65 -14.50 -18.88 7.28
C THR A 65 -13.99 -17.67 8.04
N LYS A 66 -12.75 -17.25 7.77
CA LYS A 66 -12.15 -16.07 8.39
C LYS A 66 -12.83 -14.80 7.86
N LEU A 67 -13.17 -13.87 8.76
CA LEU A 67 -13.82 -12.62 8.37
C LEU A 67 -12.86 -11.77 7.53
N VAL A 68 -13.36 -11.27 6.39
CA VAL A 68 -12.66 -10.34 5.50
C VAL A 68 -13.22 -8.94 5.73
N ASP A 69 -12.41 -8.05 6.27
CA ASP A 69 -12.80 -6.67 6.57
C ASP A 69 -12.18 -5.63 5.64
N THR A 70 -11.26 -6.05 4.76
CA THR A 70 -10.68 -5.20 3.72
C THR A 70 -10.52 -5.94 2.40
N VAL A 71 -10.88 -5.28 1.28
CA VAL A 71 -10.57 -5.72 -0.08
C VAL A 71 -9.89 -4.56 -0.81
N TYR A 72 -8.71 -4.80 -1.36
CA TYR A 72 -7.90 -3.77 -2.00
C TYR A 72 -7.56 -4.17 -3.43
N PHE A 73 -7.94 -3.34 -4.40
CA PHE A 73 -7.58 -3.48 -5.80
C PHE A 73 -6.41 -2.55 -6.12
N GLY A 74 -5.27 -3.12 -6.49
CA GLY A 74 -4.05 -2.37 -6.77
C GLY A 74 -3.20 -3.00 -7.87
N GLY A 75 -1.97 -2.49 -8.01
CA GLY A 75 -0.93 -3.06 -8.88
C GLY A 75 -0.52 -2.17 -10.04
N GLY A 76 -1.08 -2.38 -11.21
CA GLY A 76 -0.95 -1.48 -12.35
C GLY A 76 -1.94 -0.32 -12.22
N THR A 77 -3.09 -0.47 -12.86
CA THR A 77 -4.21 0.48 -12.77
C THR A 77 -5.53 -0.30 -12.78
N PRO A 78 -6.10 -0.63 -11.62
CA PRO A 78 -7.33 -1.41 -11.55
C PRO A 78 -8.51 -0.79 -12.29
N THR A 79 -8.53 0.54 -12.42
CA THR A 79 -9.56 1.27 -13.18
C THR A 79 -9.43 1.17 -14.70
N GLU A 80 -8.49 0.40 -15.23
CA GLU A 80 -8.48 -0.06 -16.62
C GLU A 80 -9.60 -1.06 -16.91
N LEU A 81 -10.08 -1.76 -15.89
CA LEU A 81 -11.19 -2.69 -16.03
C LEU A 81 -12.52 -1.95 -16.13
N SER A 82 -13.43 -2.48 -16.91
CA SER A 82 -14.82 -2.01 -16.96
C SER A 82 -15.54 -2.29 -15.64
N LEU A 83 -16.61 -1.55 -15.37
CA LEU A 83 -17.45 -1.77 -14.19
C LEU A 83 -18.01 -3.21 -14.12
N LEU A 84 -18.32 -3.83 -15.26
CA LEU A 84 -18.79 -5.21 -15.31
C LEU A 84 -17.72 -6.21 -14.90
N GLN A 85 -16.48 -6.00 -15.32
CA GLN A 85 -15.34 -6.85 -14.92
C GLN A 85 -15.03 -6.71 -13.44
N LEU A 86 -15.08 -5.49 -12.90
CA LEU A 86 -14.92 -5.26 -11.45
C LEU A 86 -16.06 -5.90 -10.65
N GLU A 87 -17.29 -5.83 -11.14
CA GLU A 87 -18.46 -6.47 -10.52
C GLU A 87 -18.31 -8.00 -10.46
N GLU A 88 -17.81 -8.63 -11.52
CA GLU A 88 -17.52 -10.07 -11.55
C GLU A 88 -16.54 -10.48 -10.47
N ILE A 89 -15.42 -9.74 -10.32
CA ILE A 89 -14.42 -9.99 -9.27
C ILE A 89 -15.05 -9.82 -7.87
N LEU A 90 -15.79 -8.73 -7.65
CA LEU A 90 -16.45 -8.45 -6.37
C LEU A 90 -17.48 -9.54 -6.01
N ASN A 91 -18.26 -10.01 -6.98
CA ASN A 91 -19.24 -11.07 -6.78
C ASN A 91 -18.54 -12.41 -6.45
N THR A 92 -17.42 -12.70 -7.11
CA THR A 92 -16.60 -13.89 -6.81
C THR A 92 -16.08 -13.84 -5.38
N ILE A 93 -15.55 -12.69 -4.92
CA ILE A 93 -15.08 -12.52 -3.55
C ILE A 93 -16.22 -12.73 -2.55
N LYS A 94 -17.36 -12.04 -2.75
CA LYS A 94 -18.52 -12.11 -1.85
C LYS A 94 -19.17 -13.50 -1.80
N SER A 95 -19.05 -14.28 -2.87
CA SER A 95 -19.62 -15.65 -2.94
C SER A 95 -18.72 -16.71 -2.33
N ASN A 96 -17.40 -16.46 -2.27
CA ASN A 96 -16.43 -17.48 -1.83
C ASN A 96 -15.79 -17.19 -0.45
N TYR A 97 -15.88 -15.95 0.05
CA TYR A 97 -15.27 -15.53 1.29
C TYR A 97 -16.28 -14.87 2.23
N ASN A 98 -16.02 -14.94 3.54
CA ASN A 98 -16.86 -14.35 4.58
C ASN A 98 -16.58 -12.84 4.71
N VAL A 99 -17.15 -12.05 3.79
CA VAL A 99 -16.91 -10.59 3.73
C VAL A 99 -17.78 -9.86 4.76
N SER A 100 -17.15 -9.03 5.58
CA SER A 100 -17.82 -8.18 6.56
C SER A 100 -18.80 -7.21 5.87
N PRO A 101 -19.98 -6.94 6.46
CA PRO A 101 -20.84 -5.85 6.00
C PRO A 101 -20.15 -4.48 6.00
N ASP A 102 -19.19 -4.25 6.90
CA ASP A 102 -18.43 -3.01 7.03
C ASP A 102 -17.05 -3.08 6.36
N CYS A 103 -16.88 -4.00 5.40
CA CYS A 103 -15.64 -4.19 4.68
C CYS A 103 -15.24 -2.91 3.92
N GLN A 104 -13.98 -2.46 4.10
CA GLN A 104 -13.43 -1.37 3.32
C GLN A 104 -12.99 -1.88 1.94
N PHE A 105 -13.71 -1.48 0.89
CA PHE A 105 -13.31 -1.73 -0.49
C PHE A 105 -12.52 -0.54 -1.04
N THR A 106 -11.27 -0.78 -1.39
CA THR A 106 -10.35 0.22 -1.95
C THR A 106 -10.01 -0.08 -3.39
N ILE A 107 -9.90 0.95 -4.23
CA ILE A 107 -9.42 0.84 -5.61
C ILE A 107 -8.39 1.93 -5.91
N GLU A 108 -7.28 1.56 -6.56
CA GLU A 108 -6.30 2.48 -7.11
C GLU A 108 -6.70 2.97 -8.50
N SER A 109 -6.33 4.21 -8.81
CA SER A 109 -6.66 4.86 -10.07
C SER A 109 -5.60 5.87 -10.50
N ASN A 110 -5.44 6.04 -11.81
CA ASN A 110 -4.77 7.22 -12.37
C ASN A 110 -5.79 8.32 -12.61
N PRO A 111 -5.52 9.58 -12.21
CA PRO A 111 -6.51 10.66 -12.32
C PRO A 111 -7.04 10.89 -13.74
N GLY A 112 -6.17 10.84 -14.77
CA GLY A 112 -6.55 11.09 -16.17
C GLY A 112 -7.27 9.93 -16.88
N GLU A 113 -7.56 8.83 -16.18
CA GLU A 113 -8.12 7.61 -16.76
C GLU A 113 -9.55 7.33 -16.31
N VAL A 114 -10.12 8.21 -15.49
CA VAL A 114 -11.48 8.09 -14.95
C VAL A 114 -12.27 9.37 -15.22
N ASP A 115 -13.58 9.19 -15.44
CA ASP A 115 -14.53 10.29 -15.50
C ASP A 115 -15.56 10.19 -14.35
N GLN A 116 -16.38 11.20 -14.21
CA GLN A 116 -17.39 11.28 -13.16
C GLN A 116 -18.40 10.12 -13.24
N ALA A 117 -18.77 9.66 -14.45
CA ALA A 117 -19.73 8.58 -14.64
C ALA A 117 -19.16 7.22 -14.19
N TYR A 118 -17.88 6.97 -14.49
CA TYR A 118 -17.18 5.78 -14.04
C TYR A 118 -17.00 5.77 -12.52
N LEU A 119 -16.60 6.89 -11.90
CA LEU A 119 -16.48 7.04 -10.43
C LEU A 119 -17.83 6.78 -9.73
N LYS A 120 -18.94 7.28 -10.30
CA LYS A 120 -20.28 6.96 -9.82
C LYS A 120 -20.59 5.46 -9.89
N GLY A 121 -20.14 4.80 -10.93
CA GLY A 121 -20.26 3.36 -11.09
C GLY A 121 -19.48 2.61 -10.01
N LEU A 122 -18.22 2.98 -9.78
CA LEU A 122 -17.39 2.40 -8.73
C LEU A 122 -18.03 2.52 -7.34
N HIS A 123 -18.53 3.71 -7.00
CA HIS A 123 -19.20 3.92 -5.72
C HIS A 123 -20.47 3.04 -5.58
N LYS A 124 -21.24 2.86 -6.66
CA LYS A 124 -22.42 1.96 -6.69
C LYS A 124 -22.05 0.49 -6.54
N LEU A 125 -20.89 0.05 -7.01
CA LEU A 125 -20.37 -1.31 -6.80
C LEU A 125 -19.96 -1.57 -5.35
N GLY A 126 -19.82 -0.50 -4.54
CA GLY A 126 -19.51 -0.58 -3.11
C GLY A 126 -18.06 -0.20 -2.78
N PHE A 127 -17.28 0.34 -3.72
CA PHE A 127 -15.99 0.91 -3.38
C PHE A 127 -16.20 2.12 -2.48
N SER A 128 -15.67 2.05 -1.24
CA SER A 128 -15.79 3.10 -0.23
C SER A 128 -14.56 4.02 -0.18
N ARG A 129 -13.42 3.54 -0.66
CA ARG A 129 -12.13 4.24 -0.69
C ARG A 129 -11.55 4.23 -2.10
N ILE A 130 -10.97 5.37 -2.52
CA ILE A 130 -10.21 5.48 -3.76
C ILE A 130 -8.84 6.09 -3.51
N SER A 131 -7.81 5.58 -4.20
CA SER A 131 -6.43 6.09 -4.15
C SER A 131 -6.02 6.60 -5.52
N PHE A 132 -5.70 7.89 -5.63
CA PHE A 132 -5.25 8.48 -6.88
C PHE A 132 -3.73 8.65 -6.90
N GLY A 133 -3.07 8.04 -7.88
CA GLY A 133 -1.65 8.23 -8.16
C GLY A 133 -1.37 9.60 -8.77
N VAL A 134 -1.43 10.68 -7.99
CA VAL A 134 -1.20 12.06 -8.43
C VAL A 134 0.28 12.34 -8.66
N GLN A 135 1.13 11.94 -7.75
CA GLN A 135 2.59 12.07 -7.69
C GLN A 135 3.07 13.51 -7.48
N THR A 136 2.62 14.45 -8.28
CA THR A 136 2.88 15.90 -8.16
C THR A 136 1.82 16.68 -8.95
N PHE A 137 1.68 17.97 -8.65
CA PHE A 137 0.83 18.89 -9.44
C PHE A 137 1.65 19.75 -10.43
N ASN A 138 2.92 19.39 -10.68
CA ASN A 138 3.75 20.02 -11.70
C ASN A 138 3.67 19.27 -13.02
N ASP A 139 3.03 19.87 -14.04
CA ASP A 139 2.82 19.24 -15.34
C ASP A 139 4.14 18.86 -16.04
N LYS A 140 5.24 19.62 -15.84
CA LYS A 140 6.54 19.27 -16.42
C LYS A 140 7.12 18.02 -15.77
N SER A 141 7.00 17.90 -14.46
CA SER A 141 7.42 16.71 -13.72
C SER A 141 6.57 15.51 -14.12
N LEU A 142 5.24 15.65 -14.24
CA LEU A 142 4.34 14.59 -14.73
C LEU A 142 4.74 14.07 -16.12
N VAL A 143 4.99 14.97 -17.07
CA VAL A 143 5.44 14.60 -18.42
C VAL A 143 6.79 13.85 -18.38
N SER A 144 7.74 14.32 -17.57
CA SER A 144 9.06 13.69 -17.42
C SER A 144 8.97 12.27 -16.82
N LEU A 145 8.00 12.01 -15.96
CA LEU A 145 7.73 10.72 -15.34
C LEU A 145 6.91 9.78 -16.21
N HIS A 146 6.50 10.21 -17.40
CA HIS A 146 5.55 9.51 -18.28
C HIS A 146 4.20 9.24 -17.58
N ARG A 147 3.62 10.27 -16.94
CA ARG A 147 2.25 10.21 -16.43
C ARG A 147 1.26 10.56 -17.53
N SER A 148 0.10 9.88 -17.52
CA SER A 148 -0.99 10.07 -18.50
C SER A 148 -1.93 11.24 -18.16
N HIS A 149 -1.70 11.94 -17.03
CA HIS A 149 -2.54 13.03 -16.55
C HIS A 149 -1.74 14.31 -16.32
N ASN A 150 -2.43 15.43 -16.23
CA ASN A 150 -1.94 16.73 -15.83
C ASN A 150 -2.54 17.17 -14.48
N ARG A 151 -2.16 18.36 -13.99
CA ARG A 151 -2.67 18.92 -12.72
C ARG A 151 -4.19 19.04 -12.69
N GLU A 152 -4.80 19.50 -13.78
CA GLU A 152 -6.24 19.70 -13.84
C GLU A 152 -7.00 18.37 -13.76
N ASP A 153 -6.50 17.34 -14.43
CA ASP A 153 -7.04 15.97 -14.35
C ASP A 153 -7.02 15.46 -12.91
N ALA A 154 -5.90 15.68 -12.18
CA ALA A 154 -5.75 15.26 -10.79
C ALA A 154 -6.76 15.98 -9.87
N ILE A 155 -6.93 17.29 -10.01
CA ILE A 155 -7.89 18.07 -9.22
C ILE A 155 -9.32 17.62 -9.53
N ASN A 156 -9.66 17.47 -10.82
CA ASN A 156 -10.99 17.06 -11.26
C ASN A 156 -11.35 15.67 -10.76
N ALA A 157 -10.45 14.69 -10.86
CA ALA A 157 -10.69 13.32 -10.40
C ALA A 157 -11.05 13.29 -8.90
N VAL A 158 -10.31 14.01 -8.07
CA VAL A 158 -10.58 14.14 -6.63
C VAL A 158 -11.94 14.77 -6.37
N GLN A 159 -12.25 15.88 -7.06
CA GLN A 159 -13.52 16.60 -6.90
C GLN A 159 -14.71 15.74 -7.36
N TRP A 160 -14.57 15.00 -8.47
CA TRP A 160 -15.60 14.10 -8.95
C TRP A 160 -15.82 12.92 -7.98
N ALA A 161 -14.74 12.32 -7.46
CA ALA A 161 -14.86 11.25 -6.47
C ALA A 161 -15.64 11.72 -5.23
N PHE A 162 -15.28 12.88 -4.69
CA PHE A 162 -16.00 13.48 -3.56
C PHE A 162 -17.48 13.74 -3.87
N LYS A 163 -17.77 14.31 -5.05
CA LYS A 163 -19.14 14.60 -5.50
C LYS A 163 -19.97 13.35 -5.68
N GLU A 164 -19.37 12.24 -6.13
CA GLU A 164 -20.07 10.95 -6.31
C GLU A 164 -20.18 10.12 -5.02
N GLY A 165 -19.67 10.63 -3.89
CA GLY A 165 -19.94 10.08 -2.56
C GLY A 165 -18.80 9.33 -1.90
N PHE A 166 -17.60 9.27 -2.51
CA PHE A 166 -16.43 8.72 -1.83
C PHE A 166 -16.10 9.57 -0.60
N GLN A 167 -16.06 8.93 0.56
CA GLN A 167 -15.70 9.58 1.82
C GLN A 167 -14.20 9.43 2.10
N ASP A 168 -13.60 8.32 1.69
CA ASP A 168 -12.18 8.02 1.85
C ASP A 168 -11.45 8.24 0.53
N ILE A 169 -10.82 9.41 0.37
CA ILE A 169 -10.08 9.76 -0.84
C ILE A 169 -8.61 9.96 -0.47
N ASN A 170 -7.76 9.14 -1.07
CA ASN A 170 -6.30 9.25 -0.96
C ASN A 170 -5.71 9.87 -2.23
N ILE A 171 -4.62 10.62 -2.04
CA ILE A 171 -3.68 10.97 -3.10
C ILE A 171 -2.29 10.48 -2.75
N ASP A 172 -1.58 9.94 -3.74
CA ASP A 172 -0.17 9.60 -3.62
C ASP A 172 0.68 10.75 -4.13
N LEU A 173 1.68 11.17 -3.35
CA LEU A 173 2.65 12.19 -3.70
C LEU A 173 4.08 11.64 -3.63
N ILE A 174 4.95 12.11 -4.53
CA ILE A 174 6.37 11.73 -4.54
C ILE A 174 7.22 13.00 -4.39
N TYR A 175 8.16 12.98 -3.45
CA TYR A 175 9.23 13.98 -3.36
C TYR A 175 10.56 13.38 -3.86
N GLY A 176 11.55 14.23 -4.12
CA GLY A 176 12.82 13.80 -4.71
C GLY A 176 12.75 13.50 -6.20
N LEU A 177 11.73 14.00 -6.91
CA LEU A 177 11.57 13.82 -8.35
C LEU A 177 12.71 14.50 -9.14
N PRO A 178 13.02 14.03 -10.36
CA PRO A 178 14.01 14.67 -11.23
C PRO A 178 13.74 16.17 -11.40
N ASN A 179 14.76 16.99 -11.12
CA ASN A 179 14.69 18.45 -11.16
C ASN A 179 13.63 19.10 -10.26
N GLN A 180 13.05 18.36 -9.31
CA GLN A 180 12.11 18.91 -8.36
C GLN A 180 12.80 19.94 -7.46
N THR A 181 12.07 20.97 -7.07
CA THR A 181 12.53 22.03 -6.16
C THR A 181 11.70 22.09 -4.89
N THR A 182 12.25 22.67 -3.83
CA THR A 182 11.51 22.91 -2.58
C THR A 182 10.30 23.83 -2.79
N ASP A 183 10.36 24.75 -3.76
CA ASP A 183 9.21 25.59 -4.15
C ASP A 183 8.08 24.76 -4.76
N GLU A 184 8.38 23.69 -5.50
CA GLU A 184 7.37 22.74 -6.00
C GLU A 184 6.67 22.02 -4.86
N ILE A 185 7.40 21.63 -3.81
CA ILE A 185 6.80 21.01 -2.60
C ILE A 185 5.75 21.94 -2.00
N ASN A 186 6.08 23.23 -1.78
CA ASN A 186 5.13 24.20 -1.25
C ASN A 186 3.89 24.34 -2.14
N LYS A 187 4.07 24.43 -3.46
CA LYS A 187 2.95 24.52 -4.41
C LYS A 187 2.05 23.28 -4.40
N ASN A 188 2.63 22.10 -4.24
CA ASN A 188 1.87 20.85 -4.07
C ASN A 188 1.02 20.92 -2.80
N LEU A 189 1.60 21.34 -1.66
CA LEU A 189 0.90 21.47 -0.38
C LEU A 189 -0.21 22.53 -0.45
N ASP A 190 0.02 23.65 -1.14
CA ASP A 190 -1.00 24.69 -1.36
C ASP A 190 -2.23 24.12 -2.09
N ILE A 191 -2.02 23.31 -3.15
CA ILE A 191 -3.11 22.67 -3.88
C ILE A 191 -3.81 21.63 -2.99
N VAL A 192 -3.05 20.78 -2.29
CA VAL A 192 -3.58 19.78 -1.35
C VAL A 192 -4.52 20.42 -0.32
N SER A 193 -4.19 21.62 0.18
CA SER A 193 -5.01 22.33 1.15
C SER A 193 -6.44 22.66 0.68
N THR A 194 -6.65 22.66 -0.65
CA THR A 194 -7.93 22.99 -1.28
C THR A 194 -8.75 21.77 -1.67
N LEU A 195 -8.17 20.57 -1.60
CA LEU A 195 -8.81 19.34 -2.06
C LEU A 195 -9.64 18.67 -0.95
N PRO A 196 -10.80 18.07 -1.29
CA PRO A 196 -11.64 17.34 -0.35
C PRO A 196 -11.11 15.92 -0.13
N ILE A 197 -9.89 15.82 0.41
CA ILE A 197 -9.22 14.54 0.72
C ILE A 197 -9.03 14.39 2.23
N ASN A 198 -8.99 13.15 2.68
CA ASN A 198 -8.76 12.81 4.09
C ASN A 198 -7.59 11.83 4.29
N HIS A 199 -6.88 11.48 3.22
CA HIS A 199 -5.69 10.63 3.29
C HIS A 199 -4.63 11.09 2.28
N ILE A 200 -3.36 10.97 2.65
CA ILE A 200 -2.20 11.25 1.79
C ILE A 200 -1.18 10.13 2.00
N SER A 201 -0.72 9.54 0.90
CA SER A 201 0.49 8.73 0.87
C SER A 201 1.62 9.58 0.30
N THR A 202 2.80 9.61 0.95
CA THR A 202 3.96 10.32 0.41
C THR A 202 5.22 9.46 0.47
N TYR A 203 5.94 9.44 -0.63
CA TYR A 203 7.10 8.58 -0.84
C TYR A 203 8.28 9.40 -1.36
N GLY A 204 9.49 9.08 -0.88
CA GLY A 204 10.72 9.47 -1.58
C GLY A 204 10.86 8.66 -2.86
N LEU A 205 11.28 9.30 -3.95
CA LEU A 205 11.52 8.59 -5.21
C LEU A 205 12.61 7.53 -5.04
N GLN A 206 12.27 6.28 -5.31
CA GLN A 206 13.24 5.19 -5.33
C GLN A 206 13.69 4.91 -6.78
N VAL A 207 14.99 4.73 -6.97
CA VAL A 207 15.58 4.39 -8.27
C VAL A 207 15.83 2.88 -8.32
N GLU A 208 14.80 2.14 -8.68
CA GLU A 208 14.85 0.68 -8.70
C GLU A 208 15.55 0.14 -9.95
N GLN A 209 16.43 -0.86 -9.73
CA GLN A 209 17.11 -1.54 -10.83
C GLN A 209 16.11 -2.16 -11.81
N GLY A 210 16.41 -2.06 -13.12
CA GLY A 210 15.53 -2.58 -14.17
C GLY A 210 14.42 -1.60 -14.59
N THR A 211 14.25 -0.47 -13.91
CA THR A 211 13.35 0.60 -14.36
C THR A 211 14.01 1.47 -15.44
N ARG A 212 13.20 2.14 -16.25
CA ARG A 212 13.70 3.10 -17.24
C ARG A 212 14.39 4.28 -16.54
N LEU A 213 13.89 4.71 -15.40
CA LEU A 213 14.50 5.78 -14.60
C LEU A 213 15.93 5.40 -14.20
N TYR A 214 16.15 4.18 -13.68
CA TYR A 214 17.49 3.69 -13.34
C TYR A 214 18.48 3.86 -14.49
N HIS A 215 18.11 3.41 -15.68
CA HIS A 215 18.97 3.53 -16.85
C HIS A 215 19.24 4.98 -17.29
N LEU A 216 18.29 5.89 -17.10
CA LEU A 216 18.46 7.31 -17.44
C LEU A 216 19.36 8.03 -16.44
N VAL A 217 19.26 7.69 -15.16
CA VAL A 217 20.13 8.21 -14.10
C VAL A 217 21.54 7.65 -14.24
N ASP A 218 21.70 6.35 -14.43
CA ASP A 218 23.00 5.69 -14.65
C ASP A 218 23.78 6.27 -15.83
N LYS A 219 23.08 6.64 -16.91
CA LYS A 219 23.67 7.30 -18.08
C LYS A 219 23.88 8.82 -17.92
N GLY A 220 23.55 9.40 -16.78
CA GLY A 220 23.65 10.84 -16.55
C GLY A 220 22.69 11.70 -17.38
N VAL A 221 21.62 11.11 -17.94
CA VAL A 221 20.59 11.82 -18.73
C VAL A 221 19.61 12.55 -17.81
N ILE A 222 19.33 11.96 -16.65
CA ILE A 222 18.48 12.53 -15.60
C ILE A 222 19.32 12.72 -14.35
N SER A 223 19.19 13.90 -13.72
CA SER A 223 19.76 14.19 -12.41
C SER A 223 18.66 14.24 -11.36
N LEU A 224 18.94 13.64 -10.20
CA LEU A 224 18.10 13.72 -9.02
C LEU A 224 18.58 14.87 -8.12
N PRO A 225 17.74 15.35 -7.19
CA PRO A 225 18.18 16.23 -6.12
C PRO A 225 19.34 15.59 -5.33
N ASP A 226 20.21 16.39 -4.79
CA ASP A 226 21.23 15.89 -3.85
C ASP A 226 20.59 15.48 -2.50
N GLU A 227 21.31 14.70 -1.71
CA GLU A 227 20.83 14.16 -0.43
C GLU A 227 20.35 15.28 0.52
N SER A 228 21.05 16.41 0.59
CA SER A 228 20.66 17.55 1.43
C SER A 228 19.36 18.20 0.97
N THR A 229 19.15 18.26 -0.33
CA THR A 229 17.92 18.80 -0.92
C THR A 229 16.75 17.80 -0.69
N GLU A 230 17.00 16.51 -0.84
CA GLU A 230 16.00 15.46 -0.58
C GLU A 230 15.59 15.44 0.90
N ASP A 231 16.53 15.54 1.84
CA ASP A 231 16.24 15.67 3.26
C ASP A 231 15.39 16.89 3.58
N THR A 232 15.69 18.03 2.94
CA THR A 232 14.88 19.25 3.07
C THR A 232 13.47 19.04 2.56
N MET A 233 13.30 18.39 1.40
CA MET A 233 12.00 18.06 0.83
C MET A 233 11.21 17.11 1.73
N TYR A 234 11.87 16.09 2.30
CA TYR A 234 11.26 15.19 3.28
C TYR A 234 10.70 15.98 4.47
N ASP A 235 11.52 16.83 5.10
CA ASP A 235 11.11 17.60 6.28
C ASP A 235 9.93 18.55 5.94
N MET A 236 9.98 19.19 4.77
CA MET A 236 8.89 20.06 4.29
C MET A 236 7.59 19.29 4.04
N MET A 237 7.67 18.10 3.41
CA MET A 237 6.49 17.26 3.19
C MET A 237 5.90 16.78 4.52
N MET A 238 6.74 16.24 5.42
CA MET A 238 6.29 15.74 6.72
C MET A 238 5.61 16.83 7.54
N GLN A 239 6.24 18.01 7.67
CA GLN A 239 5.70 19.12 8.43
C GLN A 239 4.48 19.74 7.75
N GLY A 240 4.56 20.01 6.44
CA GLY A 240 3.47 20.65 5.70
C GLY A 240 2.18 19.84 5.68
N ILE A 241 2.26 18.51 5.54
CA ILE A 241 1.08 17.64 5.61
C ILE A 241 0.46 17.67 7.02
N GLN A 242 1.28 17.68 8.08
CA GLN A 242 0.79 17.79 9.45
C GLN A 242 0.16 19.16 9.74
N ASP A 243 0.73 20.25 9.24
CA ASP A 243 0.17 21.60 9.36
C ASP A 243 -1.20 21.75 8.66
N LEU A 244 -1.46 20.92 7.65
CA LEU A 244 -2.78 20.78 7.02
C LEU A 244 -3.77 19.93 7.85
N GLY A 245 -3.38 19.46 9.03
CA GLY A 245 -4.22 18.71 9.96
C GLY A 245 -4.30 17.20 9.70
N PHE A 246 -3.38 16.64 8.90
CA PHE A 246 -3.27 15.20 8.74
C PHE A 246 -2.35 14.62 9.80
N GLU A 247 -2.78 13.55 10.46
CA GLU A 247 -1.96 12.80 11.40
C GLU A 247 -1.15 11.72 10.66
N ARG A 248 0.17 11.71 10.87
CA ARG A 248 1.01 10.60 10.41
C ARG A 248 0.70 9.35 11.23
N TYR A 249 0.19 8.28 10.62
CA TYR A 249 -0.14 7.07 11.34
C TYR A 249 0.79 5.88 11.02
N GLU A 250 1.56 5.97 9.93
CA GLU A 250 2.68 5.08 9.62
C GLU A 250 3.73 5.84 8.79
N ILE A 251 4.81 5.18 8.38
CA ILE A 251 6.00 5.81 7.78
C ILE A 251 5.66 6.74 6.61
N SER A 252 4.76 6.31 5.72
CA SER A 252 4.46 7.01 4.46
C SER A 252 3.04 7.56 4.38
N ASN A 253 2.18 7.25 5.34
CA ASN A 253 0.75 7.54 5.24
C ASN A 253 0.23 8.45 6.35
N PHE A 254 -0.62 9.39 5.92
CA PHE A 254 -1.22 10.42 6.76
C PHE A 254 -2.74 10.43 6.58
N ALA A 255 -3.49 10.66 7.66
CA ALA A 255 -4.94 10.67 7.60
C ALA A 255 -5.55 11.76 8.49
N LYS A 256 -6.71 12.28 8.08
CA LYS A 256 -7.64 13.03 8.93
C LYS A 256 -8.74 12.09 9.44
N ASP A 257 -9.29 12.41 10.60
CA ASP A 257 -10.48 11.74 11.15
C ASP A 257 -10.40 10.21 11.16
N LYS A 258 -9.18 9.66 11.32
CA LYS A 258 -8.89 8.21 11.32
C LYS A 258 -9.26 7.50 10.01
N ALA A 259 -9.29 8.20 8.87
CA ALA A 259 -9.51 7.62 7.55
C ALA A 259 -8.32 6.76 7.08
N TYR A 260 -7.89 5.83 7.94
CA TYR A 260 -6.72 4.98 7.68
C TYR A 260 -6.99 3.99 6.54
N SER A 261 -5.96 3.69 5.75
CA SER A 261 -5.95 2.53 4.87
C SER A 261 -5.93 1.26 5.74
N LYS A 262 -7.12 0.72 6.03
CA LYS A 262 -7.25 -0.47 6.89
C LYS A 262 -6.49 -1.66 6.28
N HIS A 263 -6.46 -1.76 4.96
CA HIS A 263 -5.75 -2.82 4.27
C HIS A 263 -4.22 -2.75 4.49
N ASN A 264 -3.61 -1.56 4.34
CA ASN A 264 -2.18 -1.38 4.60
C ASN A 264 -1.84 -1.68 6.06
N LEU A 265 -2.73 -1.32 6.99
CA LEU A 265 -2.56 -1.66 8.40
C LEU A 265 -2.52 -3.17 8.65
N LYS A 266 -3.18 -4.02 7.83
CA LYS A 266 -3.07 -5.48 7.95
C LYS A 266 -1.62 -5.96 7.82
N TYR A 267 -0.88 -5.40 6.87
CA TYR A 267 0.54 -5.72 6.70
C TYR A 267 1.35 -5.33 7.95
N TRP A 268 1.17 -4.09 8.42
CA TRP A 268 1.93 -3.56 9.55
C TRP A 268 1.55 -4.18 10.90
N GLN A 269 0.34 -4.69 11.04
CA GLN A 269 -0.14 -5.39 12.23
C GLN A 269 0.11 -6.90 12.18
N TYR A 270 0.83 -7.39 11.17
CA TYR A 270 1.13 -8.80 10.99
C TYR A 270 -0.13 -9.66 10.98
N CYS A 271 -1.14 -9.24 10.21
CA CYS A 271 -2.39 -9.96 10.00
C CYS A 271 -2.33 -10.82 8.74
N ASP A 272 -3.20 -11.83 8.67
CA ASP A 272 -3.36 -12.60 7.44
C ASP A 272 -3.93 -11.76 6.31
N TYR A 273 -3.43 -12.00 5.10
CA TYR A 273 -4.01 -11.47 3.88
C TYR A 273 -3.81 -12.44 2.72
N LEU A 274 -4.77 -12.45 1.80
CA LEU A 274 -4.71 -13.20 0.55
C LEU A 274 -4.47 -12.24 -0.60
N GLY A 275 -3.46 -12.52 -1.42
CA GLY A 275 -3.22 -11.80 -2.65
C GLY A 275 -3.53 -12.67 -3.85
N PHE A 276 -4.38 -12.20 -4.74
CA PHE A 276 -4.76 -12.86 -5.98
C PHE A 276 -4.31 -12.07 -7.20
N GLY A 277 -3.92 -12.78 -8.24
CA GLY A 277 -3.45 -12.20 -9.49
C GLY A 277 -1.94 -12.31 -9.69
N ALA A 278 -1.49 -11.97 -10.90
CA ALA A 278 -0.10 -12.06 -11.31
C ALA A 278 0.79 -11.11 -10.50
N GLY A 279 1.79 -11.66 -9.80
CA GLY A 279 2.69 -10.90 -8.94
C GLY A 279 2.12 -10.56 -7.56
N ALA A 280 0.92 -11.01 -7.22
CA ALA A 280 0.36 -10.84 -5.88
C ALA A 280 1.12 -11.66 -4.84
N HIS A 281 1.22 -11.13 -3.63
CA HIS A 281 1.77 -11.82 -2.47
C HIS A 281 0.65 -12.11 -1.48
N SER A 282 0.79 -13.22 -0.74
CA SER A 282 -0.11 -13.61 0.36
C SER A 282 0.69 -13.90 1.62
N PHE A 283 0.08 -13.66 2.77
CA PHE A 283 0.50 -14.20 4.05
C PHE A 283 -0.73 -14.78 4.75
N PHE A 284 -0.80 -16.08 4.83
CA PHE A 284 -1.97 -16.78 5.38
C PHE A 284 -1.55 -18.04 6.12
N ASP A 285 -2.06 -18.19 7.35
CA ASP A 285 -1.82 -19.36 8.21
C ASP A 285 -0.32 -19.68 8.40
N GLY A 286 0.50 -18.61 8.56
CA GLY A 286 1.95 -18.72 8.75
C GLY A 286 2.77 -19.03 7.49
N VAL A 287 2.16 -18.96 6.32
CA VAL A 287 2.84 -19.22 5.03
C VAL A 287 2.77 -17.97 4.16
N ARG A 288 3.93 -17.50 3.69
CA ARG A 288 4.06 -16.45 2.69
C ARG A 288 4.14 -17.06 1.30
N ARG A 289 3.42 -16.49 0.34
CA ARG A 289 3.42 -16.95 -1.06
C ARG A 289 3.57 -15.77 -2.00
N ALA A 290 4.22 -15.99 -3.13
CA ALA A 290 4.30 -15.04 -4.24
C ALA A 290 3.87 -15.71 -5.53
N ASN A 291 2.96 -15.06 -6.28
CA ASN A 291 2.51 -15.51 -7.57
C ASN A 291 3.48 -15.12 -8.69
N ASN A 292 3.44 -15.84 -9.80
CA ASN A 292 4.17 -15.49 -11.02
C ASN A 292 3.80 -14.05 -11.46
N ARG A 293 4.82 -13.23 -11.69
CA ARG A 293 4.62 -11.81 -12.07
C ARG A 293 4.02 -11.65 -13.46
N ASN A 294 4.31 -12.58 -14.39
CA ASN A 294 3.91 -12.48 -15.79
C ASN A 294 2.49 -13.02 -16.01
N VAL A 295 1.66 -12.24 -16.71
CA VAL A 295 0.23 -12.51 -16.99
C VAL A 295 0.00 -13.90 -17.62
N MET A 296 0.69 -14.21 -18.71
CA MET A 296 0.44 -15.47 -19.42
C MET A 296 0.93 -16.74 -18.70
N PRO A 297 2.14 -16.77 -18.07
CA PRO A 297 2.53 -17.88 -17.22
C PRO A 297 1.61 -18.07 -16.02
N TYR A 298 1.12 -16.97 -15.41
CA TYR A 298 0.12 -17.00 -14.36
C TYR A 298 -1.18 -17.69 -14.84
N ALA A 299 -1.78 -17.21 -15.95
CA ALA A 299 -3.02 -17.77 -16.47
C ALA A 299 -2.89 -19.25 -16.87
N ARG A 300 -1.78 -19.64 -17.53
CA ARG A 300 -1.54 -21.03 -17.91
C ARG A 300 -1.47 -21.99 -16.73
N LYS A 301 -0.93 -21.57 -15.59
CA LYS A 301 -0.92 -22.40 -14.38
C LYS A 301 -2.35 -22.66 -13.90
N ILE A 302 -3.17 -21.64 -13.85
CA ILE A 302 -4.57 -21.77 -13.45
C ILE A 302 -5.36 -22.65 -14.41
N ASP A 303 -5.17 -22.51 -15.73
CA ASP A 303 -5.82 -23.38 -16.75
C ASP A 303 -5.46 -24.87 -16.56
N CYS A 304 -4.27 -25.15 -15.98
CA CYS A 304 -3.86 -26.52 -15.62
C CYS A 304 -4.32 -26.93 -14.21
N PHE A 305 -5.17 -26.15 -13.54
CA PHE A 305 -5.55 -26.36 -12.14
C PHE A 305 -4.37 -26.39 -11.16
N GLU A 306 -3.31 -25.63 -11.46
CA GLU A 306 -2.14 -25.47 -10.60
C GLU A 306 -2.12 -24.05 -10.02
N PHE A 307 -1.69 -23.89 -8.75
CA PHE A 307 -1.48 -22.55 -8.19
C PHE A 307 -0.32 -21.85 -8.91
N PRO A 308 -0.45 -20.55 -9.20
CA PRO A 308 0.55 -19.79 -9.94
C PRO A 308 1.74 -19.37 -9.08
N VAL A 309 1.91 -20.00 -7.92
CA VAL A 309 2.93 -19.71 -6.92
C VAL A 309 4.32 -20.05 -7.47
N VAL A 310 5.24 -19.10 -7.31
CA VAL A 310 6.67 -19.23 -7.70
C VAL A 310 7.60 -19.22 -6.50
N ASP A 311 7.13 -18.73 -5.36
CA ASP A 311 7.85 -18.72 -4.10
C ASP A 311 6.90 -19.00 -2.94
N GLU A 312 7.30 -19.91 -2.03
CA GLU A 312 6.53 -20.26 -0.84
C GLU A 312 7.47 -20.44 0.34
N GLU A 313 7.22 -19.70 1.42
CA GLU A 313 8.00 -19.72 2.65
C GLU A 313 7.09 -20.02 3.84
N VAL A 314 7.38 -21.09 4.57
CA VAL A 314 6.76 -21.35 5.89
C VAL A 314 7.53 -20.53 6.92
N ILE A 315 6.84 -19.57 7.55
CA ILE A 315 7.45 -18.65 8.49
C ILE A 315 7.62 -19.33 9.84
N ASP A 316 8.86 -19.51 10.26
CA ASP A 316 9.17 -20.05 11.58
C ASP A 316 8.96 -19.02 12.70
N SER A 317 9.02 -19.49 13.95
CA SER A 317 8.76 -18.61 15.11
C SER A 317 9.80 -17.50 15.28
N LYS A 318 11.06 -17.69 14.83
CA LYS A 318 12.09 -16.65 14.88
C LYS A 318 11.71 -15.54 13.89
N ARG A 319 11.51 -15.91 12.63
CA ARG A 319 11.15 -15.00 11.55
C ARG A 319 9.83 -14.27 11.85
N ALA A 320 8.83 -14.96 12.39
CA ALA A 320 7.56 -14.35 12.78
C ALA A 320 7.72 -13.24 13.82
N ARG A 321 8.62 -13.42 14.81
CA ARG A 321 8.92 -12.37 15.81
C ARG A 321 9.67 -11.18 15.20
N GLU A 322 10.63 -11.45 14.32
CA GLU A 322 11.36 -10.41 13.60
C GLU A 322 10.42 -9.58 12.73
N ASP A 323 9.59 -10.25 11.91
CA ASP A 323 8.58 -9.61 11.06
C ASP A 323 7.60 -8.75 11.89
N TYR A 324 7.07 -9.30 12.98
CA TYR A 324 6.16 -8.55 13.87
C TYR A 324 6.81 -7.27 14.40
N CYS A 325 8.06 -7.33 14.86
CA CYS A 325 8.74 -6.19 15.44
C CYS A 325 8.94 -5.07 14.40
N PHE A 326 9.55 -5.37 13.26
CA PHE A 326 9.82 -4.31 12.29
C PHE A 326 8.57 -3.79 11.58
N LEU A 327 7.55 -4.62 11.35
CA LEU A 327 6.29 -4.19 10.75
C LEU A 327 5.51 -3.28 11.72
N SER A 328 5.41 -3.67 13.00
CA SER A 328 4.72 -2.87 14.01
C SER A 328 5.35 -1.48 14.21
N LEU A 329 6.68 -1.39 14.20
CA LEU A 329 7.42 -0.14 14.34
C LEU A 329 7.17 0.85 13.19
N ARG A 330 6.67 0.39 12.05
CA ARG A 330 6.28 1.30 10.97
C ARG A 330 5.09 2.19 11.32
N THR A 331 4.31 1.81 12.32
CA THR A 331 3.09 2.53 12.73
C THR A 331 3.32 3.38 13.99
N LYS A 332 2.49 4.40 14.17
CA LYS A 332 2.49 5.23 15.38
C LYS A 332 2.19 4.46 16.67
N TRP A 333 1.64 3.25 16.56
CA TRP A 333 1.35 2.38 17.72
C TRP A 333 2.55 1.54 18.13
N GLY A 334 3.48 1.29 17.20
CA GLY A 334 4.70 0.55 17.47
C GLY A 334 4.50 -0.89 17.92
N ILE A 335 5.48 -1.47 18.60
CA ILE A 335 5.42 -2.81 19.18
C ILE A 335 4.65 -2.76 20.50
N ASN A 336 3.61 -3.61 20.61
CA ASN A 336 2.89 -3.83 21.87
C ASN A 336 3.43 -5.10 22.56
N THR A 337 4.04 -4.95 23.73
CA THR A 337 4.66 -6.06 24.49
C THR A 337 3.67 -7.12 24.93
N VAL A 338 2.43 -6.72 25.26
CA VAL A 338 1.36 -7.64 25.65
C VAL A 338 0.90 -8.46 24.45
N ASP A 339 0.67 -7.82 23.28
CA ASP A 339 0.31 -8.54 22.06
C ASP A 339 1.43 -9.48 21.61
N PHE A 340 2.71 -9.03 21.70
CA PHE A 340 3.87 -9.86 21.40
C PHE A 340 3.90 -11.11 22.29
N ALA A 341 3.75 -10.95 23.61
CA ALA A 341 3.76 -12.06 24.55
C ALA A 341 2.59 -13.03 24.31
N ASN A 342 1.40 -12.52 23.97
CA ASN A 342 0.24 -13.35 23.64
C ASN A 342 0.41 -14.13 22.33
N ARG A 343 1.09 -13.56 21.34
CA ARG A 343 1.33 -14.22 20.04
C ARG A 343 2.41 -15.29 20.13
N PHE A 344 3.50 -15.01 20.84
CA PHE A 344 4.72 -15.80 20.77
C PHE A 344 5.02 -16.57 22.05
N ASN A 345 4.20 -16.41 23.10
CA ASN A 345 4.38 -17.02 24.42
C ASN A 345 5.77 -16.79 25.05
N ILE A 346 6.35 -15.61 24.79
CA ILE A 346 7.64 -15.14 25.30
C ILE A 346 7.60 -13.62 25.41
N ARG A 347 8.32 -13.04 26.36
CA ARG A 347 8.39 -11.58 26.51
C ARG A 347 9.32 -10.97 25.46
N LEU A 348 8.97 -9.78 24.99
CA LEU A 348 9.77 -9.02 24.01
C LEU A 348 11.20 -8.78 24.53
N GLU A 349 11.29 -8.34 25.81
CA GLU A 349 12.57 -7.96 26.44
C GLU A 349 13.50 -9.15 26.62
N ASP A 350 12.99 -10.37 26.76
CA ASP A 350 13.81 -11.60 26.89
C ASP A 350 14.62 -11.89 25.63
N ILE A 351 14.17 -11.40 24.47
CA ILE A 351 14.83 -11.59 23.17
C ILE A 351 15.52 -10.33 22.67
N TYR A 352 14.85 -9.18 22.79
CA TYR A 352 15.27 -7.93 22.14
C TYR A 352 15.69 -6.85 23.15
N GLY A 353 15.75 -7.13 24.48
CA GLY A 353 16.03 -6.13 25.52
C GLY A 353 17.27 -5.28 25.21
N SER A 354 18.40 -5.89 24.89
CA SER A 354 19.64 -5.15 24.57
C SER A 354 19.53 -4.27 23.31
N ILE A 355 18.70 -4.68 22.34
CA ILE A 355 18.43 -3.91 21.12
C ILE A 355 17.56 -2.72 21.47
N LEU A 356 16.51 -2.93 22.25
CA LEU A 356 15.59 -1.87 22.70
C LEU A 356 16.34 -0.81 23.50
N ASP A 357 17.17 -1.21 24.47
CA ASP A 357 18.00 -0.29 25.28
C ASP A 357 18.91 0.56 24.39
N ASN A 358 19.62 -0.06 23.44
CA ASN A 358 20.50 0.65 22.50
C ASN A 358 19.75 1.65 21.62
N LEU A 359 18.55 1.28 21.12
CA LEU A 359 17.75 2.17 20.28
C LEU A 359 17.16 3.34 21.08
N ILE A 360 16.82 3.13 22.38
CA ILE A 360 16.40 4.19 23.29
C ILE A 360 17.56 5.15 23.57
N GLU A 361 18.75 4.63 23.91
CA GLU A 361 19.96 5.46 24.14
C GLU A 361 20.28 6.34 22.93
N LYS A 362 20.05 5.83 21.72
CA LYS A 362 20.23 6.59 20.46
C LYS A 362 19.06 7.53 20.13
N ASN A 363 18.05 7.61 20.99
CA ASN A 363 16.85 8.40 20.75
C ASN A 363 16.12 8.05 19.44
N LEU A 364 16.15 6.78 19.02
CA LEU A 364 15.47 6.29 17.81
C LEU A 364 14.10 5.69 18.11
N ILE A 365 13.90 5.14 19.32
CA ILE A 365 12.61 4.65 19.80
C ILE A 365 12.32 5.22 21.21
N ILE A 366 11.05 5.22 21.56
CA ILE A 366 10.55 5.59 22.90
C ILE A 366 9.74 4.44 23.45
N GLN A 367 9.86 4.20 24.76
CA GLN A 367 8.95 3.34 25.51
C GLN A 367 7.90 4.19 26.23
N ASP A 368 6.62 3.84 26.07
CA ASP A 368 5.50 4.41 26.80
C ASP A 368 4.58 3.28 27.29
N GLY A 369 4.71 2.90 28.55
CA GLY A 369 4.04 1.73 29.11
C GLY A 369 4.43 0.44 28.37
N ASP A 370 3.45 -0.23 27.80
CA ASP A 370 3.62 -1.50 27.06
C ASP A 370 3.95 -1.28 25.55
N LEU A 371 4.21 -0.05 25.14
CA LEU A 371 4.46 0.29 23.72
C LEU A 371 5.89 0.78 23.48
N TYR A 372 6.50 0.29 22.41
CA TYR A 372 7.74 0.82 21.84
C TYR A 372 7.46 1.35 20.44
N TYR A 373 7.70 2.65 20.19
CA TYR A 373 7.46 3.28 18.89
C TYR A 373 8.60 4.22 18.48
N LEU A 374 8.67 4.52 17.18
CA LEU A 374 9.71 5.38 16.63
C LEU A 374 9.58 6.82 17.15
N THR A 375 10.73 7.45 17.41
CA THR A 375 10.82 8.91 17.48
C THR A 375 10.73 9.52 16.08
N PRO A 376 10.56 10.84 15.90
CA PRO A 376 10.71 11.48 14.61
C PRO A 376 12.06 11.18 13.94
N GLU A 377 13.14 11.15 14.72
CA GLU A 377 14.48 10.78 14.24
C GLU A 377 14.56 9.30 13.87
N GLY A 378 13.98 8.42 14.67
CA GLY A 378 13.89 7.00 14.36
C GLY A 378 13.09 6.72 13.08
N ALA A 379 12.08 7.53 12.77
CA ALA A 379 11.31 7.40 11.55
C ALA A 379 12.12 7.80 10.29
N LYS A 380 13.02 8.80 10.39
CA LYS A 380 13.99 9.13 9.33
C LYS A 380 14.96 7.97 9.06
N HIS A 381 15.36 7.29 10.10
CA HIS A 381 16.31 6.16 10.06
C HIS A 381 15.62 4.80 10.17
N GLY A 382 14.37 4.67 9.73
CA GLY A 382 13.54 3.48 9.89
C GLY A 382 14.23 2.20 9.45
N ASN A 383 14.88 2.17 8.28
CA ASN A 383 15.58 0.99 7.78
C ASN A 383 16.70 0.53 8.73
N TYR A 384 17.46 1.45 9.33
CA TYR A 384 18.45 1.12 10.35
C TYR A 384 17.78 0.50 11.58
N VAL A 385 16.70 1.11 12.09
CA VAL A 385 15.98 0.59 13.27
C VAL A 385 15.42 -0.81 12.99
N PHE A 386 14.76 -0.99 11.84
CA PHE A 386 14.13 -2.27 11.46
C PHE A 386 15.17 -3.38 11.33
N SER A 387 16.34 -3.11 10.74
CA SER A 387 17.41 -4.09 10.58
C SER A 387 17.97 -4.62 11.90
N GLN A 388 17.83 -3.87 13.02
CA GLN A 388 18.31 -4.32 14.32
C GLN A 388 17.53 -5.51 14.88
N PHE A 389 16.29 -5.71 14.45
CA PHE A 389 15.44 -6.82 14.88
C PHE A 389 15.65 -8.10 14.05
N ILE A 390 16.30 -8.00 12.89
CA ILE A 390 16.65 -9.14 12.04
C ILE A 390 17.97 -9.70 12.54
N LYS A 391 17.91 -10.86 13.18
CA LYS A 391 19.12 -11.57 13.67
C LYS A 391 19.54 -12.60 12.65
N GLU A 392 20.77 -12.53 12.18
CA GLU A 392 21.41 -13.56 11.35
C GLU A 392 21.46 -14.93 12.06
#